data_013c5ea3d04c5bac04441318fc7df54e
#
_entry.id   013c5ea3d04c5bac04441318fc7df54e
#
_cell.length_a   1.000
_cell.length_b   1.000
_cell.length_c   1.000
_cell.angle_alpha   90.00
_cell.angle_beta   90.00
_cell.angle_gamma   90.00
#
_symmetry.space_group_name_H-M   'P 1'
#
loop_
_entity.id
_entity.type
_entity.pdbx_description
1 polymer ?
#
loop_
_entity_poly.entity_id
_entity_poly.type
_entity_poly.pdbx_seq_one_letter_code
_entity_poly.pdbx_strand_id
1 'polypeptide(L)'
;MGQSKITVRPDRVTGQLGDLYGIFFEDLNHAADGGLYAEMVQNRSFEFCAVDNPSYHPLMAWEKIEKKYSRMQWWIQDSHPYSRRNPHYLVCEIFETGMGAGVRNTGFTPGMYLQKGEKYRFSCLAATDGRGELPLRIVLENDEGRNLGQADIAVSNGTV
;
A
#
# COMPACT_ATOMS: atom_id res chain seq x y z
N MET A 1 -0.69 -44.62 -0.14
CA MET A 1 0.28 -43.62 -0.59
C MET A 1 1.54 -43.77 0.23
N GLY A 2 2.70 -44.02 -0.42
CA GLY A 2 3.99 -44.17 0.31
C GLY A 2 4.44 -42.78 0.80
N GLN A 3 4.87 -42.72 2.06
CA GLN A 3 5.52 -41.53 2.59
C GLN A 3 7.00 -41.53 2.22
N SER A 4 7.48 -40.51 1.58
CA SER A 4 8.90 -40.27 1.32
C SER A 4 9.47 -39.36 2.40
N LYS A 5 10.60 -39.74 2.99
CA LYS A 5 11.29 -38.94 4.00
C LYS A 5 12.61 -38.43 3.44
N ILE A 6 12.80 -37.12 3.48
CA ILE A 6 14.07 -36.47 3.17
C ILE A 6 14.73 -36.09 4.50
N THR A 7 15.98 -36.48 4.67
CA THR A 7 16.76 -36.12 5.86
C THR A 7 17.94 -35.26 5.44
N VAL A 8 17.95 -34.03 5.93
CA VAL A 8 19.07 -33.08 5.73
C VAL A 8 20.06 -33.29 6.89
N ARG A 9 21.33 -33.53 6.56
CA ARG A 9 22.40 -33.68 7.53
C ARG A 9 23.42 -32.55 7.38
N PRO A 10 23.25 -31.45 8.08
CA PRO A 10 24.12 -30.26 7.95
C PRO A 10 25.53 -30.52 8.52
N ASP A 11 25.69 -31.57 9.36
CA ASP A 11 26.94 -32.03 9.92
C ASP A 11 27.81 -32.81 8.91
N ARG A 12 27.26 -33.15 7.75
CA ARG A 12 27.96 -33.96 6.73
C ARG A 12 28.02 -33.19 5.40
N VAL A 13 29.11 -32.49 5.18
CA VAL A 13 29.38 -31.83 3.89
C VAL A 13 29.87 -32.89 2.90
N THR A 14 29.13 -33.08 1.79
CA THR A 14 29.46 -34.06 0.74
C THR A 14 30.00 -33.40 -0.53
N GLY A 15 29.97 -32.07 -0.63
CA GLY A 15 30.49 -31.29 -1.74
C GLY A 15 30.53 -29.82 -1.40
N GLN A 16 31.30 -29.09 -2.17
CA GLN A 16 31.38 -27.64 -2.07
C GLN A 16 30.80 -27.02 -3.36
N LEU A 17 29.80 -26.19 -3.23
CA LEU A 17 29.25 -25.42 -4.35
C LEU A 17 30.24 -24.31 -4.72
N GLY A 18 30.52 -24.15 -6.01
CA GLY A 18 31.27 -23.01 -6.52
C GLY A 18 30.41 -21.74 -6.59
N ASP A 19 30.91 -20.73 -7.26
CA ASP A 19 30.28 -19.40 -7.33
C ASP A 19 28.99 -19.32 -8.16
N LEU A 20 28.63 -20.41 -8.86
CA LEU A 20 27.37 -20.54 -9.63
C LEU A 20 26.19 -20.98 -8.74
N TYR A 21 26.04 -20.33 -7.61
CA TYR A 21 24.89 -20.51 -6.74
C TYR A 21 24.00 -19.28 -6.78
N GLY A 22 22.72 -19.46 -7.04
CA GLY A 22 21.75 -18.37 -7.07
C GLY A 22 20.32 -18.89 -6.97
N ILE A 23 19.42 -17.96 -6.82
CA ILE A 23 17.99 -18.21 -6.91
C ILE A 23 17.43 -17.37 -8.05
N PHE A 24 16.48 -17.94 -8.77
CA PHE A 24 15.60 -17.18 -9.67
C PHE A 24 14.40 -16.70 -8.88
N PHE A 25 14.11 -15.42 -8.99
CA PHE A 25 12.93 -14.83 -8.39
C PHE A 25 12.09 -14.17 -9.47
N GLU A 26 10.82 -14.51 -9.53
CA GLU A 26 9.85 -13.92 -10.43
C GLU A 26 8.62 -13.49 -9.62
N ASP A 27 8.17 -12.26 -9.83
CA ASP A 27 7.00 -11.73 -9.14
C ASP A 27 5.71 -12.19 -9.82
N LEU A 28 5.28 -13.40 -9.46
CA LEU A 28 3.98 -13.94 -9.86
C LEU A 28 2.99 -13.77 -8.70
N ASN A 29 1.78 -13.31 -9.04
CA ASN A 29 0.67 -13.19 -8.08
C ASN A 29 1.03 -12.37 -6.84
N HIS A 30 1.78 -11.27 -7.01
CA HIS A 30 2.24 -10.40 -5.91
C HIS A 30 3.12 -11.14 -4.88
N ALA A 31 3.98 -12.04 -5.36
CA ALA A 31 4.87 -12.79 -4.50
C ALA A 31 5.96 -11.92 -3.85
N ALA A 32 6.33 -10.82 -4.45
CA ALA A 32 7.26 -9.85 -3.91
C ALA A 32 6.54 -8.81 -3.04
N ASP A 33 5.87 -7.85 -3.65
CA ASP A 33 5.12 -6.78 -2.99
C ASP A 33 3.72 -7.32 -2.62
N GLY A 34 3.40 -7.35 -1.34
CA GLY A 34 2.22 -8.04 -0.81
C GLY A 34 2.45 -9.52 -0.44
N GLY A 35 3.66 -10.06 -0.71
CA GLY A 35 4.09 -11.41 -0.37
C GLY A 35 5.30 -11.42 0.55
N LEU A 36 6.51 -11.66 0.01
CA LEU A 36 7.77 -11.65 0.78
C LEU A 36 8.03 -10.30 1.47
N TYR A 37 7.70 -9.20 0.81
CA TYR A 37 7.59 -7.90 1.42
C TYR A 37 6.15 -7.70 1.91
N ALA A 38 5.97 -7.65 3.21
CA ALA A 38 4.65 -7.62 3.86
C ALA A 38 3.96 -6.24 3.75
N GLU A 39 3.96 -5.66 2.54
CA GLU A 39 3.20 -4.46 2.21
C GLU A 39 1.74 -4.84 1.96
N MET A 40 0.83 -4.11 2.56
CA MET A 40 -0.61 -4.37 2.42
C MET A 40 -1.30 -3.34 1.51
N VAL A 41 -0.65 -2.20 1.25
CA VAL A 41 -1.15 -1.13 0.39
C VAL A 41 -0.66 -1.34 -1.03
N GLN A 42 -1.55 -1.76 -1.92
CA GLN A 42 -1.21 -1.92 -3.33
C GLN A 42 -1.04 -0.55 -4.00
N ASN A 43 -0.08 -0.45 -4.93
CA ASN A 43 0.22 0.79 -5.65
C ASN A 43 0.44 2.00 -4.71
N ARG A 44 1.21 1.79 -3.65
CA ARG A 44 1.46 2.77 -2.58
C ARG A 44 2.15 4.06 -3.05
N SER A 45 2.86 3.98 -4.17
CA SER A 45 3.61 5.09 -4.76
C SER A 45 2.95 5.66 -6.01
N PHE A 46 1.78 5.17 -6.42
CA PHE A 46 1.03 5.60 -7.60
C PHE A 46 1.80 5.44 -8.93
N GLU A 47 2.74 4.49 -8.97
CA GLU A 47 3.63 4.27 -10.12
C GLU A 47 3.09 3.24 -11.12
N PHE A 48 1.94 2.61 -10.86
CA PHE A 48 1.36 1.64 -11.78
C PHE A 48 1.02 2.27 -13.12
N CYS A 49 1.53 1.70 -14.19
CA CYS A 49 1.35 2.22 -15.53
C CYS A 49 1.08 1.11 -16.57
N ALA A 50 0.46 1.48 -17.68
CA ALA A 50 0.09 0.54 -18.75
C ALA A 50 1.29 -0.09 -19.47
N VAL A 51 2.51 0.41 -19.26
CA VAL A 51 3.74 -0.19 -19.82
C VAL A 51 4.04 -1.52 -19.13
N ASP A 52 3.82 -1.59 -17.82
CA ASP A 52 4.05 -2.82 -17.04
C ASP A 52 2.93 -3.85 -17.25
N ASN A 53 1.70 -3.38 -17.29
CA ASN A 53 0.53 -4.20 -17.56
C ASN A 53 -0.57 -3.32 -18.18
N PRO A 54 -1.20 -3.71 -19.31
CA PRO A 54 -2.23 -2.91 -19.97
C PRO A 54 -3.44 -2.54 -19.11
N SER A 55 -3.68 -3.26 -18.01
CA SER A 55 -4.76 -2.95 -17.05
C SER A 55 -4.33 -1.96 -15.96
N TYR A 56 -3.04 -1.65 -15.84
CA TYR A 56 -2.53 -0.79 -14.78
C TYR A 56 -2.76 0.69 -15.11
N HIS A 57 -3.10 1.44 -14.09
CA HIS A 57 -3.21 2.90 -14.14
C HIS A 57 -2.83 3.48 -12.76
N PRO A 58 -2.43 4.75 -12.69
CA PRO A 58 -1.87 5.33 -11.46
C PRO A 58 -2.79 5.28 -10.23
N LEU A 59 -4.10 5.26 -10.41
CA LEU A 59 -5.08 5.16 -9.32
C LEU A 59 -5.57 3.73 -9.06
N MET A 60 -4.96 2.71 -9.69
CA MET A 60 -5.34 1.32 -9.45
C MET A 60 -5.20 0.96 -7.97
N ALA A 61 -6.17 0.21 -7.43
CA ALA A 61 -6.33 -0.14 -6.02
C ALA A 61 -6.70 1.03 -5.10
N TRP A 62 -6.92 2.22 -5.64
CA TRP A 62 -7.36 3.37 -4.88
C TRP A 62 -8.78 3.77 -5.30
N GLU A 63 -9.60 4.14 -4.34
CA GLU A 63 -10.96 4.58 -4.53
C GLU A 63 -11.21 5.90 -3.80
N LYS A 64 -11.96 6.79 -4.45
CA LYS A 64 -12.42 8.03 -3.85
C LYS A 64 -13.60 7.78 -2.92
N ILE A 65 -13.55 8.34 -1.73
CA ILE A 65 -14.63 8.29 -0.74
C ILE A 65 -15.21 9.68 -0.57
N GLU A 66 -16.49 9.81 -0.87
CA GLU A 66 -17.27 11.03 -0.59
C GLU A 66 -18.50 10.62 0.22
N LYS A 67 -18.49 10.91 1.52
CA LYS A 67 -19.66 10.69 2.39
C LYS A 67 -20.62 11.85 2.23
N LYS A 68 -21.82 11.73 2.78
CA LYS A 68 -22.91 12.70 2.60
C LYS A 68 -22.45 14.16 2.80
N TYR A 69 -22.77 14.99 1.85
CA TYR A 69 -22.42 16.42 1.79
C TYR A 69 -20.91 16.69 1.67
N SER A 70 -20.10 15.71 1.33
CA SER A 70 -18.70 15.94 1.00
C SER A 70 -18.51 16.05 -0.52
N ARG A 71 -17.48 16.81 -0.92
CA ARG A 71 -17.09 16.96 -2.31
C ARG A 71 -15.58 17.15 -2.40
N MET A 72 -14.94 16.34 -3.22
CA MET A 72 -13.51 16.46 -3.50
C MET A 72 -13.17 16.12 -4.95
N GLN A 73 -12.04 16.63 -5.41
CA GLN A 73 -11.35 16.16 -6.59
C GLN A 73 -10.06 15.47 -6.19
N TRP A 74 -9.58 14.57 -7.03
CA TRP A 74 -8.32 13.89 -6.82
C TRP A 74 -7.67 13.58 -8.17
N TRP A 75 -6.34 13.63 -8.19
CA TRP A 75 -5.54 13.29 -9.36
C TRP A 75 -4.12 12.94 -8.96
N ILE A 76 -3.37 12.33 -9.89
CA ILE A 76 -1.96 12.07 -9.71
C ILE A 76 -1.15 13.25 -10.25
N GLN A 77 -0.14 13.64 -9.51
CA GLN A 77 0.77 14.73 -9.81
C GLN A 77 2.22 14.25 -9.70
N ASP A 78 3.12 14.86 -10.47
CA ASP A 78 4.55 14.57 -10.49
C ASP A 78 5.41 15.84 -10.40
N SER A 79 4.80 17.02 -10.33
CA SER A 79 5.51 18.29 -10.15
C SER A 79 5.96 18.47 -8.70
N HIS A 80 7.23 18.78 -8.50
CA HIS A 80 7.82 18.95 -7.16
C HIS A 80 7.71 17.71 -6.26
N PRO A 81 8.12 16.52 -6.75
CA PRO A 81 7.96 15.28 -6.01
C PRO A 81 8.81 15.24 -4.75
N TYR A 82 8.35 14.55 -3.71
CA TYR A 82 9.15 14.26 -2.53
C TYR A 82 10.40 13.44 -2.88
N SER A 83 10.27 12.50 -3.81
CA SER A 83 11.38 11.66 -4.29
C SER A 83 11.42 11.65 -5.82
N ARG A 84 12.59 11.90 -6.39
CA ARG A 84 12.79 11.77 -7.84
C ARG A 84 12.71 10.32 -8.34
N ARG A 85 12.86 9.32 -7.46
CA ARG A 85 12.77 7.90 -7.82
C ARG A 85 11.34 7.41 -7.89
N ASN A 86 10.46 8.00 -7.07
CA ASN A 86 9.02 7.79 -7.07
C ASN A 86 8.36 9.16 -7.16
N PRO A 87 8.21 9.72 -8.37
CA PRO A 87 7.80 11.09 -8.52
C PRO A 87 6.31 11.31 -8.33
N HIS A 88 5.49 10.28 -8.49
CA HIS A 88 4.04 10.43 -8.43
C HIS A 88 3.54 10.54 -7.00
N TYR A 89 2.54 11.38 -6.82
CA TYR A 89 1.80 11.52 -5.57
C TYR A 89 0.35 11.86 -5.81
N LEU A 90 -0.51 11.52 -4.87
CA LEU A 90 -1.93 11.80 -4.94
C LEU A 90 -2.22 13.19 -4.38
N VAL A 91 -2.92 13.99 -5.16
CA VAL A 91 -3.51 15.26 -4.71
C VAL A 91 -4.99 15.04 -4.42
N CYS A 92 -5.42 15.50 -3.26
CA CYS A 92 -6.84 15.54 -2.86
C CYS A 92 -7.24 16.98 -2.57
N GLU A 93 -8.07 17.56 -3.42
CA GLU A 93 -8.64 18.89 -3.22
C GLU A 93 -10.04 18.76 -2.65
N ILE A 94 -10.23 19.17 -1.40
CA ILE A 94 -11.47 19.00 -0.67
C ILE A 94 -12.21 20.34 -0.66
N PHE A 95 -13.32 20.40 -1.37
CA PHE A 95 -14.19 21.60 -1.44
C PHE A 95 -15.19 21.66 -0.29
N GLU A 96 -15.72 20.49 0.07
CA GLU A 96 -16.71 20.35 1.14
C GLU A 96 -16.36 19.10 1.96
N THR A 97 -16.16 19.26 3.23
CA THR A 97 -15.80 18.14 4.12
C THR A 97 -16.98 17.22 4.41
N GLY A 98 -18.20 17.79 4.48
CA GLY A 98 -19.42 17.04 4.77
C GLY A 98 -19.26 16.07 5.95
N MET A 99 -19.68 14.82 5.74
CA MET A 99 -19.49 13.74 6.71
C MET A 99 -18.15 12.99 6.53
N GLY A 100 -17.30 13.48 5.63
CA GLY A 100 -15.94 12.95 5.37
C GLY A 100 -15.66 12.74 3.89
N ALA A 101 -14.50 13.20 3.47
CA ALA A 101 -13.90 12.97 2.16
C ALA A 101 -12.55 12.29 2.34
N GLY A 102 -12.16 11.41 1.44
CA GLY A 102 -10.89 10.73 1.53
C GLY A 102 -10.69 9.68 0.45
N VAL A 103 -9.73 8.80 0.68
CA VAL A 103 -9.37 7.73 -0.24
C VAL A 103 -9.29 6.41 0.50
N ARG A 104 -9.57 5.33 -0.21
CA ARG A 104 -9.48 3.96 0.30
C ARG A 104 -8.56 3.16 -0.60
N ASN A 105 -7.70 2.34 0.00
CA ASN A 105 -6.93 1.33 -0.72
C ASN A 105 -7.56 -0.04 -0.53
N THR A 106 -7.69 -0.80 -1.62
CA THR A 106 -8.37 -2.10 -1.61
C THR A 106 -7.42 -3.28 -1.37
N GLY A 107 -6.12 -3.03 -1.23
CA GLY A 107 -5.12 -4.09 -1.07
C GLY A 107 -4.83 -4.87 -2.36
N PHE A 108 -4.10 -5.98 -2.25
CA PHE A 108 -3.62 -6.77 -3.40
C PHE A 108 -4.64 -7.79 -3.93
N THR A 109 -5.37 -8.43 -3.06
CA THR A 109 -6.48 -9.34 -3.39
C THR A 109 -7.66 -8.87 -2.59
N PRO A 110 -8.91 -8.92 -3.09
CA PRO A 110 -9.96 -8.09 -2.52
C PRO A 110 -9.89 -7.96 -1.00
N GLY A 111 -9.25 -6.88 -0.54
CA GLY A 111 -9.01 -6.58 0.86
C GLY A 111 -7.58 -6.83 1.34
N MET A 112 -7.36 -6.46 2.60
CA MET A 112 -6.15 -6.69 3.38
C MET A 112 -6.44 -7.75 4.44
N TYR A 113 -5.59 -8.76 4.56
CA TYR A 113 -5.76 -9.74 5.63
C TYR A 113 -5.41 -9.14 6.98
N LEU A 114 -6.41 -9.02 7.85
CA LEU A 114 -6.25 -8.52 9.21
C LEU A 114 -6.62 -9.60 10.23
N GLN A 115 -5.79 -9.80 11.23
CA GLN A 115 -6.01 -10.76 12.29
C GLN A 115 -6.28 -10.05 13.63
N LYS A 116 -7.33 -10.48 14.32
CA LYS A 116 -7.70 -9.91 15.62
C LYS A 116 -6.57 -10.10 16.65
N GLY A 117 -6.19 -9.02 17.29
CA GLY A 117 -5.14 -9.03 18.31
C GLY A 117 -3.75 -8.70 17.78
N GLU A 118 -3.54 -8.71 16.48
CA GLU A 118 -2.28 -8.31 15.87
C GLU A 118 -2.13 -6.78 15.81
N LYS A 119 -0.87 -6.32 15.74
CA LYS A 119 -0.52 -4.92 15.65
C LYS A 119 -0.18 -4.56 14.21
N TYR A 120 -0.83 -3.55 13.68
CA TYR A 120 -0.58 -3.01 12.35
C TYR A 120 0.03 -1.61 12.45
N ARG A 121 0.97 -1.31 11.57
CA ARG A 121 1.58 -0.01 11.46
C ARG A 121 1.24 0.58 10.11
N PHE A 122 0.65 1.75 10.11
CA PHE A 122 0.45 2.56 8.91
C PHE A 122 1.44 3.74 8.93
N SER A 123 2.01 4.05 7.78
CA SER A 123 2.82 5.24 7.57
C SER A 123 2.58 5.79 6.16
N CYS A 124 2.54 7.10 6.04
CA CYS A 124 2.44 7.78 4.75
C CYS A 124 3.21 9.09 4.82
N LEU A 125 3.63 9.56 3.66
CA LEU A 125 4.12 10.90 3.46
C LEU A 125 2.93 11.78 3.08
N ALA A 126 2.65 12.81 3.84
CA ALA A 126 1.53 13.70 3.58
C ALA A 126 1.92 15.16 3.83
N ALA A 127 1.40 16.05 3.02
CA ALA A 127 1.56 17.49 3.18
C ALA A 127 0.24 18.19 2.88
N THR A 128 0.08 19.41 3.38
CA THR A 128 -1.03 20.28 3.03
C THR A 128 -0.50 21.61 2.49
N ASP A 129 -1.16 22.18 1.51
CA ASP A 129 -0.91 23.54 1.04
C ASP A 129 -1.71 24.58 1.81
N GLY A 130 -2.61 24.11 2.68
CA GLY A 130 -3.45 24.93 3.54
C GLY A 130 -2.68 25.62 4.67
N ARG A 131 -3.32 26.60 5.27
CA ARG A 131 -2.82 27.25 6.49
C ARG A 131 -3.36 26.52 7.71
N GLY A 132 -2.46 25.89 8.45
CA GLY A 132 -2.81 25.17 9.66
C GLY A 132 -2.65 23.63 9.56
N GLU A 133 -3.17 22.95 10.54
CA GLU A 133 -3.14 21.49 10.60
C GLU A 133 -4.38 20.89 9.93
N LEU A 134 -4.15 19.86 9.10
CA LEU A 134 -5.20 19.05 8.53
C LEU A 134 -5.38 17.78 9.38
N PRO A 135 -6.53 17.60 10.05
CA PRO A 135 -6.81 16.36 10.74
C PRO A 135 -7.08 15.23 9.73
N LEU A 136 -6.35 14.14 9.83
CA LEU A 136 -6.56 12.93 9.05
C LEU A 136 -6.98 11.79 9.97
N ARG A 137 -7.96 11.03 9.54
CA ARG A 137 -8.38 9.80 10.18
C ARG A 137 -8.03 8.61 9.31
N ILE A 138 -7.20 7.73 9.82
CA ILE A 138 -6.89 6.44 9.21
C ILE A 138 -7.86 5.43 9.79
N VAL A 139 -8.57 4.71 8.91
CA VAL A 139 -9.60 3.74 9.31
C VAL A 139 -9.33 2.40 8.65
N LEU A 140 -9.39 1.33 9.42
CA LEU A 140 -9.51 -0.03 8.93
C LEU A 140 -11.00 -0.37 8.87
N GLU A 141 -11.48 -0.67 7.67
CA GLU A 141 -12.88 -1.01 7.43
C GLU A 141 -12.99 -2.44 6.88
N ASN A 142 -14.08 -3.15 7.23
CA ASN A 142 -14.42 -4.36 6.51
C ASN A 142 -15.14 -4.04 5.19
N ASP A 143 -15.48 -5.06 4.42
CA ASP A 143 -16.20 -4.97 3.14
C ASP A 143 -17.59 -4.32 3.24
N GLU A 144 -18.21 -4.37 4.43
CA GLU A 144 -19.47 -3.68 4.73
C GLU A 144 -19.28 -2.21 5.14
N GLY A 145 -18.02 -1.71 5.17
CA GLY A 145 -17.70 -0.34 5.64
C GLY A 145 -17.78 -0.15 7.15
N ARG A 146 -17.75 -1.25 7.93
CA ARG A 146 -17.69 -1.18 9.39
C ARG A 146 -16.28 -0.87 9.84
N ASN A 147 -16.13 0.11 10.70
CA ASN A 147 -14.87 0.47 11.32
C ASN A 147 -14.39 -0.66 12.26
N LEU A 148 -13.23 -1.23 11.96
CA LEU A 148 -12.54 -2.25 12.75
C LEU A 148 -11.45 -1.67 13.64
N GLY A 149 -10.95 -0.48 13.30
CA GLY A 149 -9.93 0.24 14.04
C GLY A 149 -9.61 1.57 13.38
N GLN A 150 -9.19 2.54 14.16
CA GLN A 150 -8.85 3.87 13.65
C GLN A 150 -7.71 4.51 14.41
N ALA A 151 -7.04 5.46 13.75
CA ALA A 151 -6.11 6.39 14.35
C ALA A 151 -6.34 7.79 13.78
N ASP A 152 -6.21 8.80 14.61
CA ASP A 152 -6.29 10.19 14.19
C ASP A 152 -4.87 10.80 14.22
N ILE A 153 -4.50 11.49 13.15
CA ILE A 153 -3.24 12.20 13.01
C ILE A 153 -3.49 13.61 12.50
N ALA A 154 -2.57 14.51 12.74
CA ALA A 154 -2.58 15.86 12.19
C ALA A 154 -1.40 16.02 11.23
N VAL A 155 -1.68 16.58 10.05
CA VAL A 155 -0.68 16.91 9.04
C VAL A 155 -0.53 18.42 8.99
N SER A 156 0.69 18.89 9.20
CA SER A 156 1.02 20.31 9.08
C SER A 156 1.75 20.61 7.76
N ASN A 157 1.77 21.86 7.36
CA ASN A 157 2.49 22.30 6.17
C ASN A 157 3.99 21.99 6.30
N GLY A 158 4.53 21.25 5.33
CA GLY A 158 5.96 21.00 5.20
C GLY A 158 6.53 19.86 6.03
N THR A 159 5.71 18.99 6.59
CA THR A 159 6.24 17.84 7.33
C THR A 159 5.46 16.56 7.10
N VAL A 160 6.22 15.60 6.82
CA VAL A 160 5.90 14.20 6.84
C VAL A 160 6.30 13.57 8.16
#